data_db15badf6c95c810aa2206cf6a9876c7
#
_entry.id   db15badf6c95c810aa2206cf6a9876c7
#
_cell.length_a   1.000
_cell.length_b   1.000
_cell.length_c   1.000
_cell.angle_alpha   90.00
_cell.angle_beta   90.00
_cell.angle_gamma   90.00
#
_symmetry.space_group_name_H-M   'P 1'
#
loop_
_entity.id
_entity.type
_entity.pdbx_description
1 polymer ?
#
loop_
_entity_poly.entity_id
_entity_poly.type
_entity_poly.pdbx_seq_one_letter_code
_entity_poly.pdbx_strand_id
1 'polypeptide(L)'
;MKIGRLLLLLALTASCAVKPDCSLQRIGEGFAATTVNTCVFRGFSVTSDDNWRAAAFYDADSYVNIAFQKQGSDTWDVTRTQYKGNTADAHNVISIALDGDGYLHMAFDMHSAPLKYCRSLGPYGAVMGDLQPMTGTGEADVTYPEFHRLSNGDLLFFYRDGESGRGNLVLNRYNLQQQQWQRVQDVLIDGEGRRNAYPQMYVDSNDGIHLSWVWRETWDVSTNHDMCYAYSPDAGVSWQRTDDTRYDLPITLSTAEYACRIPQESDLMNQTSMTADASGHPYIASYWTSDERGIPQYRLIWHDGRKWNESTVGRLSQPFSLAGGGTKKVPIARPQLAVTNDGVYYFFRAEEFGSKVSAFHTRKLTSEKWELLELTDFPVGEWEPSLDSEALKRESKITLFVQNAGQGDGEQLSDCPPQNVYIMDIR
;
A
#
# COMPACT_ATOMS: atom_id res chain seq x y z
N MET A 1 8.61 64.54 17.28
CA MET A 1 8.00 63.45 16.52
C MET A 1 8.63 62.14 16.97
N LYS A 2 7.93 61.33 17.78
CA LYS A 2 8.39 60.03 18.25
C LYS A 2 7.73 58.96 17.36
N ILE A 3 8.55 58.28 16.60
CA ILE A 3 8.11 57.14 15.75
C ILE A 3 8.11 55.89 16.63
N GLY A 4 6.94 55.41 17.02
CA GLY A 4 6.77 54.14 17.73
C GLY A 4 6.94 52.97 16.74
N ARG A 5 7.94 52.14 17.01
CA ARG A 5 8.09 50.83 16.33
C ARG A 5 7.06 49.87 16.92
N LEU A 6 6.09 49.48 16.12
CA LEU A 6 5.18 48.36 16.41
C LEU A 6 5.91 47.04 16.15
N LEU A 7 6.28 46.36 17.21
CA LEU A 7 6.75 44.96 17.11
C LEU A 7 5.55 44.06 16.92
N LEU A 8 5.39 43.49 15.71
CA LEU A 8 4.45 42.43 15.46
C LEU A 8 5.04 41.12 16.01
N LEU A 9 4.57 40.69 17.19
CA LEU A 9 4.83 39.33 17.66
C LEU A 9 4.01 38.36 16.80
N LEU A 10 4.67 37.63 15.89
CA LEU A 10 4.10 36.42 15.31
C LEU A 10 4.05 35.36 16.41
N ALA A 11 2.88 35.11 16.95
CA ALA A 11 2.64 33.93 17.78
C ALA A 11 2.66 32.70 16.87
N LEU A 12 3.76 31.96 16.86
CA LEU A 12 3.78 30.58 16.38
C LEU A 12 2.87 29.76 17.31
N THR A 13 1.64 29.52 16.89
CA THR A 13 0.83 28.46 17.52
C THR A 13 1.43 27.13 17.13
N ALA A 14 2.28 26.57 17.98
CA ALA A 14 2.65 25.17 17.91
C ALA A 14 1.33 24.37 18.05
N SER A 15 0.86 23.78 16.97
CA SER A 15 -0.20 22.77 17.02
C SER A 15 0.39 21.60 17.82
N CYS A 16 -0.06 21.40 19.07
CA CYS A 16 0.28 20.18 19.80
C CYS A 16 -0.32 19.00 19.05
N ALA A 17 0.54 18.12 18.53
CA ALA A 17 0.09 16.85 17.97
C ALA A 17 -0.60 16.04 19.07
N VAL A 18 -1.73 15.45 18.74
CA VAL A 18 -2.46 14.54 19.65
C VAL A 18 -1.80 13.16 19.57
N LYS A 19 -1.55 12.55 20.74
CA LYS A 19 -1.04 11.18 20.82
C LYS A 19 -2.20 10.23 21.10
N PRO A 20 -2.67 9.44 20.10
CA PRO A 20 -3.70 8.43 20.32
C PRO A 20 -3.16 7.27 21.17
N ASP A 21 -4.06 6.46 21.72
CA ASP A 21 -3.71 5.22 22.43
C ASP A 21 -3.26 4.18 21.40
N CYS A 22 -1.96 3.84 21.40
CA CYS A 22 -1.36 2.87 20.50
C CYS A 22 -0.65 1.78 21.30
N SER A 23 -0.89 0.53 20.94
CA SER A 23 -0.07 -0.58 21.43
C SER A 23 0.96 -0.98 20.38
N LEU A 24 2.20 -1.21 20.81
CA LEU A 24 3.31 -1.61 19.95
C LEU A 24 3.88 -2.94 20.42
N GLN A 25 3.74 -3.99 19.62
CA GLN A 25 4.23 -5.33 19.93
C GLN A 25 5.42 -5.67 19.05
N ARG A 26 6.58 -5.95 19.65
CA ARG A 26 7.76 -6.43 18.93
C ARG A 26 7.56 -7.87 18.50
N ILE A 27 7.80 -8.17 17.20
CA ILE A 27 7.65 -9.51 16.63
C ILE A 27 8.98 -10.13 16.17
N GLY A 28 10.04 -9.36 16.05
CA GLY A 28 11.34 -9.88 15.61
C GLY A 28 12.35 -8.79 15.33
N GLU A 29 13.40 -9.17 14.60
CA GLU A 29 14.40 -8.29 14.04
C GLU A 29 14.48 -8.55 12.53
N GLY A 30 14.36 -7.52 11.70
CA GLY A 30 14.27 -7.61 10.26
C GLY A 30 15.40 -6.86 9.55
N PHE A 31 15.64 -7.24 8.30
CA PHE A 31 16.51 -6.52 7.40
C PHE A 31 16.01 -5.08 7.23
N ALA A 32 16.94 -4.12 7.25
CA ALA A 32 16.59 -2.71 7.28
C ALA A 32 17.48 -1.80 6.41
N ALA A 33 18.44 -2.35 5.66
CA ALA A 33 19.29 -1.53 4.78
C ALA A 33 18.57 -1.08 3.49
N THR A 34 17.39 -1.65 3.19
CA THR A 34 16.41 -1.17 2.21
C THR A 34 15.02 -1.19 2.83
N THR A 35 14.04 -0.61 2.14
CA THR A 35 12.63 -0.63 2.55
C THR A 35 11.88 -1.90 2.16
N VAL A 36 12.54 -3.00 1.80
CA VAL A 36 11.91 -4.24 1.33
C VAL A 36 10.84 -4.80 2.29
N ASN A 37 11.00 -4.55 3.59
CA ASN A 37 10.03 -4.92 4.60
C ASN A 37 8.95 -3.86 4.84
N THR A 38 9.08 -2.65 4.30
CA THR A 38 8.29 -1.49 4.72
C THR A 38 7.77 -0.62 3.57
N CYS A 39 8.02 -0.96 2.31
CA CYS A 39 7.51 -0.17 1.19
C CYS A 39 6.00 -0.39 0.98
N VAL A 40 5.29 0.65 0.53
CA VAL A 40 3.82 0.65 0.42
C VAL A 40 3.30 -0.42 -0.54
N PHE A 41 3.99 -0.68 -1.64
CA PHE A 41 3.59 -1.69 -2.61
C PHE A 41 3.84 -3.14 -2.15
N ARG A 42 4.30 -3.31 -0.94
CA ARG A 42 4.33 -4.61 -0.27
C ARG A 42 2.93 -5.21 -0.12
N GLY A 43 1.89 -4.38 -0.17
CA GLY A 43 0.51 -4.77 -0.04
C GLY A 43 0.22 -5.29 1.36
N PHE A 44 0.29 -6.59 1.58
CA PHE A 44 -0.11 -7.23 2.82
C PHE A 44 1.07 -7.84 3.56
N SER A 45 1.70 -7.04 4.41
CA SER A 45 2.71 -7.50 5.37
C SER A 45 2.10 -8.10 6.63
N VAL A 46 0.84 -7.74 6.92
CA VAL A 46 0.02 -8.25 8.01
C VAL A 46 -1.35 -8.61 7.45
N THR A 47 -1.89 -9.75 7.88
CA THR A 47 -3.24 -10.21 7.55
C THR A 47 -3.86 -10.88 8.77
N SER A 48 -5.19 -10.90 8.85
CA SER A 48 -5.89 -11.52 9.96
C SER A 48 -7.24 -12.12 9.57
N ASP A 49 -7.69 -13.05 10.39
CA ASP A 49 -9.08 -13.51 10.43
C ASP A 49 -9.66 -13.36 11.85
N ASP A 50 -10.82 -13.95 12.13
CA ASP A 50 -11.48 -13.87 13.44
C ASP A 50 -10.66 -14.50 14.57
N ASN A 51 -9.73 -15.40 14.27
CA ASN A 51 -9.01 -16.22 15.24
C ASN A 51 -7.52 -15.90 15.31
N TRP A 52 -6.91 -15.49 14.20
CA TRP A 52 -5.46 -15.35 14.08
C TRP A 52 -5.04 -14.10 13.31
N ARG A 53 -3.83 -13.67 13.61
CA ARG A 53 -3.09 -12.65 12.87
C ARG A 53 -1.80 -13.27 12.36
N ALA A 54 -1.39 -12.93 11.16
CA ALA A 54 -0.12 -13.34 10.57
C ALA A 54 0.65 -12.12 10.06
N ALA A 55 1.97 -12.16 10.20
CA ALA A 55 2.86 -11.16 9.62
C ALA A 55 4.07 -11.85 8.98
N ALA A 56 4.66 -11.24 7.96
CA ALA A 56 5.85 -11.74 7.30
C ALA A 56 6.90 -10.64 7.12
N PHE A 57 8.18 -11.01 7.23
CA PHE A 57 9.30 -10.10 7.02
C PHE A 57 10.58 -10.85 6.69
N TYR A 58 11.53 -10.21 6.01
CA TYR A 58 12.89 -10.70 5.86
C TYR A 58 13.71 -10.39 7.11
N ASP A 59 14.43 -11.38 7.65
CA ASP A 59 15.37 -11.15 8.73
C ASP A 59 16.74 -10.62 8.24
N ALA A 60 17.67 -10.43 9.17
CA ALA A 60 19.02 -9.93 8.89
C ALA A 60 19.80 -10.78 7.85
N ASP A 61 19.49 -12.05 7.74
CA ASP A 61 20.11 -13.00 6.79
C ASP A 61 19.31 -13.12 5.47
N SER A 62 18.27 -12.29 5.28
CA SER A 62 17.35 -12.29 4.14
C SER A 62 16.43 -13.51 4.04
N TYR A 63 16.24 -14.26 5.12
CA TYR A 63 15.24 -15.31 5.16
C TYR A 63 13.86 -14.76 5.49
N VAL A 64 12.84 -15.33 4.85
CA VAL A 64 11.44 -15.02 5.18
C VAL A 64 11.11 -15.61 6.54
N ASN A 65 10.63 -14.77 7.45
CA ASN A 65 10.06 -15.16 8.72
C ASN A 65 8.54 -14.96 8.68
N ILE A 66 7.81 -15.93 9.20
CA ILE A 66 6.36 -15.87 9.40
C ILE A 66 6.08 -15.80 10.90
N ALA A 67 5.33 -14.80 11.29
CA ALA A 67 4.87 -14.62 12.66
C ALA A 67 3.36 -14.87 12.73
N PHE A 68 2.92 -15.68 13.70
CA PHE A 68 1.50 -15.90 14.01
C PHE A 68 1.17 -15.47 15.42
N GLN A 69 -0.01 -14.89 15.60
CA GLN A 69 -0.58 -14.56 16.89
C GLN A 69 -2.05 -14.99 16.93
N LYS A 70 -2.45 -15.73 17.95
CA LYS A 70 -3.87 -15.98 18.19
C LYS A 70 -4.54 -14.70 18.68
N GLN A 71 -5.74 -14.39 18.19
CA GLN A 71 -6.51 -13.23 18.64
C GLN A 71 -6.68 -13.26 20.18
N GLY A 72 -6.42 -12.11 20.81
CA GLY A 72 -6.44 -11.98 22.28
C GLY A 72 -5.20 -12.49 23.02
N SER A 73 -4.18 -13.01 22.31
CA SER A 73 -2.87 -13.32 22.88
C SER A 73 -1.94 -12.11 22.83
N ASP A 74 -1.01 -12.02 23.78
CA ASP A 74 0.05 -11.01 23.79
C ASP A 74 1.35 -11.52 23.15
N THR A 75 1.41 -12.79 22.70
CA THR A 75 2.61 -13.42 22.17
C THR A 75 2.49 -13.73 20.69
N TRP A 76 3.60 -13.50 19.98
CA TRP A 76 3.79 -13.89 18.58
C TRP A 76 4.75 -15.09 18.50
N ASP A 77 4.34 -16.14 17.80
CA ASP A 77 5.18 -17.25 17.44
C ASP A 77 5.84 -16.97 16.09
N VAL A 78 7.19 -16.87 16.06
CA VAL A 78 7.94 -16.51 14.86
C VAL A 78 8.75 -17.70 14.39
N THR A 79 8.60 -18.04 13.12
CA THR A 79 9.30 -19.16 12.48
C THR A 79 10.05 -18.66 11.24
N ARG A 80 11.37 -18.92 11.20
CA ARG A 80 12.17 -18.74 9.99
C ARG A 80 11.83 -19.85 9.00
N THR A 81 11.44 -19.48 7.78
CA THR A 81 11.17 -20.44 6.71
C THR A 81 12.46 -20.90 6.00
N GLN A 82 12.34 -21.85 5.08
CA GLN A 82 13.44 -22.27 4.19
C GLN A 82 13.72 -21.24 3.06
N TYR A 83 12.90 -20.22 2.88
CA TYR A 83 12.95 -19.29 1.76
C TYR A 83 13.78 -18.07 2.04
N LYS A 84 14.58 -17.68 1.05
CA LYS A 84 15.45 -16.51 1.08
C LYS A 84 15.15 -15.62 -0.12
N GLY A 85 15.14 -14.29 0.09
CA GLY A 85 14.94 -13.31 -0.97
C GLY A 85 16.16 -12.42 -1.19
N ASN A 86 16.14 -11.67 -2.28
CA ASN A 86 17.11 -10.62 -2.54
C ASN A 86 16.66 -9.29 -1.91
N THR A 87 17.08 -9.05 -0.68
CA THR A 87 16.69 -7.87 0.10
C THR A 87 17.40 -6.58 -0.31
N ALA A 88 18.34 -6.65 -1.27
CA ALA A 88 18.99 -5.46 -1.81
C ALA A 88 18.07 -4.64 -2.73
N ASP A 89 17.00 -5.24 -3.25
CA ASP A 89 15.99 -4.59 -4.07
C ASP A 89 14.68 -4.48 -3.27
N ALA A 90 14.23 -3.26 -3.02
CA ALA A 90 13.02 -2.99 -2.25
C ALA A 90 11.73 -3.49 -2.94
N HIS A 91 11.75 -3.81 -4.23
CA HIS A 91 10.61 -4.40 -4.94
C HIS A 91 10.38 -5.88 -4.62
N ASN A 92 11.37 -6.57 -4.07
CA ASN A 92 11.30 -8.02 -3.75
C ASN A 92 10.49 -8.31 -2.47
N VAL A 93 9.37 -7.68 -2.34
CA VAL A 93 8.48 -7.72 -1.17
C VAL A 93 7.89 -9.10 -0.90
N ILE A 94 7.34 -9.26 0.31
CA ILE A 94 6.54 -10.43 0.69
C ILE A 94 5.08 -9.98 0.77
N SER A 95 4.19 -10.70 0.10
CA SER A 95 2.74 -10.56 0.22
C SER A 95 2.15 -11.85 0.77
N ILE A 96 1.25 -11.76 1.77
CA ILE A 96 0.63 -12.90 2.43
C ILE A 96 -0.89 -12.73 2.53
N ALA A 97 -1.61 -13.86 2.57
CA ALA A 97 -3.03 -13.90 2.93
C ALA A 97 -3.40 -15.23 3.59
N LEU A 98 -4.41 -15.20 4.45
CA LEU A 98 -5.07 -16.38 5.00
C LEU A 98 -6.29 -16.72 4.13
N ASP A 99 -6.38 -17.96 3.62
CA ASP A 99 -7.58 -18.44 2.95
C ASP A 99 -8.71 -18.75 3.97
N GLY A 100 -9.89 -19.16 3.48
CA GLY A 100 -11.04 -19.46 4.33
C GLY A 100 -10.85 -20.65 5.26
N ASP A 101 -9.92 -21.54 4.96
CA ASP A 101 -9.55 -22.71 5.78
C ASP A 101 -8.36 -22.42 6.73
N GLY A 102 -7.86 -21.17 6.74
CA GLY A 102 -6.76 -20.73 7.59
C GLY A 102 -5.37 -21.08 7.08
N TYR A 103 -5.22 -21.53 5.84
CA TYR A 103 -3.89 -21.71 5.27
C TYR A 103 -3.29 -20.38 4.83
N LEU A 104 -2.00 -20.23 5.08
CA LEU A 104 -1.25 -19.05 4.66
C LEU A 104 -0.74 -19.22 3.24
N HIS A 105 -1.12 -18.30 2.36
CA HIS A 105 -0.56 -18.15 1.02
C HIS A 105 0.52 -17.07 1.05
N MET A 106 1.62 -17.30 0.36
CA MET A 106 2.76 -16.39 0.32
C MET A 106 3.33 -16.26 -1.09
N ALA A 107 3.53 -15.04 -1.54
CA ALA A 107 4.26 -14.69 -2.76
C ALA A 107 5.37 -13.69 -2.39
N PHE A 108 6.61 -13.88 -2.92
CA PHE A 108 7.75 -13.11 -2.44
C PHE A 108 8.89 -13.04 -3.47
N ASP A 109 9.76 -12.02 -3.33
CA ASP A 109 11.04 -11.91 -4.03
C ASP A 109 10.90 -11.89 -5.56
N MET A 110 10.04 -10.98 -6.06
CA MET A 110 9.76 -10.86 -7.50
C MET A 110 9.81 -9.40 -7.97
N HIS A 111 10.74 -9.15 -8.87
CA HIS A 111 10.85 -7.90 -9.62
C HIS A 111 11.20 -8.23 -11.07
N SER A 112 10.19 -8.29 -11.95
CA SER A 112 10.27 -8.83 -13.32
C SER A 112 10.95 -10.21 -13.32
N ALA A 113 10.45 -11.11 -12.48
CA ALA A 113 11.03 -12.42 -12.23
C ALA A 113 9.94 -13.50 -12.19
N PRO A 114 10.30 -14.80 -12.36
CA PRO A 114 9.34 -15.88 -12.26
C PRO A 114 8.62 -15.92 -10.91
N LEU A 115 7.32 -16.28 -10.96
CA LEU A 115 6.47 -16.40 -9.78
C LEU A 115 7.11 -17.29 -8.71
N LYS A 116 7.24 -16.76 -7.50
CA LYS A 116 7.59 -17.51 -6.29
C LYS A 116 6.37 -17.49 -5.37
N TYR A 117 5.61 -18.55 -5.42
CA TYR A 117 4.42 -18.75 -4.63
C TYR A 117 4.45 -20.08 -3.90
N CYS A 118 4.03 -20.11 -2.64
CA CYS A 118 3.81 -21.31 -1.85
C CYS A 118 2.64 -21.11 -0.88
N ARG A 119 2.16 -22.23 -0.30
CA ARG A 119 1.11 -22.29 0.71
C ARG A 119 1.64 -23.03 1.93
N SER A 120 1.16 -22.69 3.13
CA SER A 120 1.50 -23.43 4.36
C SER A 120 1.02 -24.89 4.28
N LEU A 121 1.73 -25.78 5.01
CA LEU A 121 1.38 -27.23 5.04
C LEU A 121 0.20 -27.53 5.96
N GLY A 122 -0.21 -26.58 6.79
CA GLY A 122 -1.38 -26.69 7.67
C GLY A 122 -1.99 -25.34 7.97
N PRO A 123 -3.25 -25.31 8.43
CA PRO A 123 -3.92 -24.07 8.80
C PRO A 123 -3.20 -23.41 10.00
N TYR A 124 -3.11 -22.08 9.95
CA TYR A 124 -2.47 -21.23 10.96
C TYR A 124 -1.03 -21.69 11.31
N GLY A 125 -0.33 -22.25 10.31
CA GLY A 125 1.02 -22.78 10.45
C GLY A 125 2.04 -21.99 9.64
N ALA A 126 3.25 -21.81 10.19
CA ALA A 126 4.35 -21.12 9.54
C ALA A 126 5.27 -22.05 8.71
N VAL A 127 4.99 -23.36 8.68
CA VAL A 127 5.76 -24.30 7.85
C VAL A 127 5.22 -24.24 6.44
N MET A 128 6.04 -23.68 5.53
CA MET A 128 5.65 -23.48 4.14
C MET A 128 5.97 -24.68 3.28
N GLY A 129 5.07 -25.04 2.35
CA GLY A 129 5.28 -26.06 1.33
C GLY A 129 6.23 -25.60 0.22
N ASP A 130 6.44 -26.45 -0.78
CA ASP A 130 7.28 -26.16 -1.93
C ASP A 130 6.70 -25.03 -2.81
N LEU A 131 7.57 -24.39 -3.61
CA LEU A 131 7.14 -23.43 -4.63
C LEU A 131 6.32 -24.15 -5.69
N GLN A 132 5.22 -23.53 -6.09
CA GLN A 132 4.31 -24.08 -7.09
C GLN A 132 3.75 -22.96 -7.99
N PRO A 133 3.39 -23.27 -9.23
CA PRO A 133 2.68 -22.33 -10.09
C PRO A 133 1.26 -22.08 -9.56
N MET A 134 0.65 -20.97 -9.95
CA MET A 134 -0.78 -20.74 -9.76
C MET A 134 -1.56 -21.30 -10.95
N THR A 135 -1.42 -20.69 -12.13
CA THR A 135 -2.11 -21.09 -13.38
C THR A 135 -1.17 -21.70 -14.40
N GLY A 136 0.14 -21.49 -14.23
CA GLY A 136 1.19 -21.96 -15.14
C GLY A 136 1.35 -21.10 -16.41
N THR A 137 0.66 -19.98 -16.50
CA THR A 137 0.73 -19.07 -17.65
C THR A 137 0.85 -17.61 -17.20
N GLY A 138 1.68 -16.77 -17.90
CA GLY A 138 1.89 -15.38 -17.55
C GLY A 138 2.59 -15.21 -16.20
N GLU A 139 3.45 -16.15 -15.80
CA GLU A 139 4.12 -16.19 -14.49
C GLU A 139 5.64 -16.06 -14.60
N ALA A 140 6.14 -15.60 -15.75
CA ALA A 140 7.57 -15.48 -15.99
C ALA A 140 8.16 -14.14 -15.54
N ASP A 141 7.38 -13.05 -15.61
CA ASP A 141 7.83 -11.68 -15.39
C ASP A 141 6.95 -10.95 -14.36
N VAL A 142 6.83 -11.52 -13.16
CA VAL A 142 5.95 -11.02 -12.09
C VAL A 142 6.60 -9.88 -11.31
N THR A 143 5.82 -8.82 -11.05
CA THR A 143 6.17 -7.75 -10.10
C THR A 143 4.92 -7.30 -9.36
N TYR A 144 5.07 -6.78 -8.13
CA TYR A 144 3.99 -6.25 -7.28
C TYR A 144 2.88 -7.28 -6.99
N PRO A 145 3.24 -8.44 -6.43
CA PRO A 145 2.25 -9.44 -6.07
C PRO A 145 1.40 -8.99 -4.90
N GLU A 146 0.08 -9.01 -5.04
CA GLU A 146 -0.84 -8.69 -3.94
C GLU A 146 -1.96 -9.73 -3.84
N PHE A 147 -2.20 -10.20 -2.61
CA PHE A 147 -3.35 -11.01 -2.27
C PHE A 147 -4.47 -10.16 -1.68
N HIS A 148 -5.72 -10.55 -1.95
CA HIS A 148 -6.91 -10.03 -1.29
C HIS A 148 -7.85 -11.18 -0.97
N ARG A 149 -8.55 -11.10 0.16
CA ARG A 149 -9.48 -12.14 0.59
C ARG A 149 -10.91 -11.73 0.30
N LEU A 150 -11.70 -12.66 -0.25
CA LEU A 150 -13.14 -12.55 -0.41
C LEU A 150 -13.88 -13.11 0.83
N SER A 151 -15.13 -12.69 1.02
CA SER A 151 -15.95 -13.09 2.17
C SER A 151 -16.20 -14.61 2.25
N ASN A 152 -16.20 -15.30 1.11
CA ASN A 152 -16.34 -16.75 1.03
C ASN A 152 -15.03 -17.52 1.32
N GLY A 153 -13.94 -16.81 1.62
CA GLY A 153 -12.62 -17.38 1.89
C GLY A 153 -11.75 -17.63 0.67
N ASP A 154 -12.24 -17.39 -0.54
CA ASP A 154 -11.43 -17.38 -1.76
C ASP A 154 -10.39 -16.26 -1.67
N LEU A 155 -9.29 -16.37 -2.45
CA LEU A 155 -8.30 -15.31 -2.57
C LEU A 155 -8.27 -14.78 -4.00
N LEU A 156 -8.07 -13.49 -4.12
CA LEU A 156 -7.65 -12.84 -5.35
C LEU A 156 -6.13 -12.62 -5.29
N PHE A 157 -5.48 -12.70 -6.43
CA PHE A 157 -4.07 -12.40 -6.58
C PHE A 157 -3.86 -11.59 -7.85
N PHE A 158 -3.38 -10.37 -7.70
CA PHE A 158 -3.04 -9.57 -8.85
C PHE A 158 -1.54 -9.23 -8.88
N TYR A 159 -1.04 -8.96 -10.07
CA TYR A 159 0.35 -8.63 -10.30
C TYR A 159 0.53 -7.98 -11.67
N ARG A 160 1.64 -7.28 -11.82
CA ARG A 160 2.09 -6.84 -13.13
C ARG A 160 2.83 -7.98 -13.81
N ASP A 161 2.42 -8.33 -15.02
CA ASP A 161 3.18 -9.16 -15.97
C ASP A 161 3.93 -8.25 -16.93
N GLY A 162 5.28 -8.34 -16.95
CA GLY A 162 6.15 -7.50 -17.77
C GLY A 162 7.02 -6.53 -16.97
N GLU A 163 7.60 -5.56 -17.69
CA GLU A 163 8.64 -4.65 -17.19
C GLU A 163 8.11 -3.22 -16.93
N SER A 164 8.96 -2.38 -16.34
CA SER A 164 8.69 -0.94 -16.22
C SER A 164 8.57 -0.28 -17.60
N GLY A 165 7.49 0.49 -17.83
CA GLY A 165 7.19 1.12 -19.13
C GLY A 165 6.45 0.22 -20.12
N ARG A 166 6.31 -1.08 -19.84
CA ARG A 166 5.48 -2.00 -20.64
C ARG A 166 5.07 -3.20 -19.79
N GLY A 167 3.86 -3.25 -19.37
CA GLY A 167 3.34 -4.36 -18.57
C GLY A 167 1.83 -4.32 -18.49
N ASN A 168 1.26 -5.47 -18.21
CA ASN A 168 -0.17 -5.68 -18.10
C ASN A 168 -0.54 -6.05 -16.67
N LEU A 169 -1.75 -5.71 -16.26
CA LEU A 169 -2.29 -6.15 -14.98
C LEU A 169 -3.04 -7.48 -15.17
N VAL A 170 -2.63 -8.47 -14.39
CA VAL A 170 -3.16 -9.83 -14.40
C VAL A 170 -3.92 -10.09 -13.11
N LEU A 171 -5.04 -10.82 -13.17
CA LEU A 171 -5.85 -11.20 -12.01
C LEU A 171 -6.12 -12.70 -11.99
N ASN A 172 -5.75 -13.35 -10.88
CA ASN A 172 -6.05 -14.74 -10.56
C ASN A 172 -7.01 -14.83 -9.38
N ARG A 173 -7.76 -15.93 -9.27
CA ARG A 173 -8.60 -16.28 -8.12
C ARG A 173 -8.26 -17.68 -7.64
N TYR A 174 -8.03 -17.84 -6.36
CA TYR A 174 -7.99 -19.14 -5.68
C TYR A 174 -9.39 -19.52 -5.27
N ASN A 175 -9.88 -20.64 -5.82
CA ASN A 175 -11.15 -21.23 -5.41
C ASN A 175 -10.91 -22.15 -4.22
N LEU A 176 -11.45 -21.79 -3.05
CA LEU A 176 -11.24 -22.52 -1.80
C LEU A 176 -11.77 -23.96 -1.85
N GLN A 177 -12.95 -24.16 -2.45
CA GLN A 177 -13.53 -25.50 -2.55
C GLN A 177 -12.74 -26.44 -3.46
N GLN A 178 -12.21 -25.90 -4.57
CA GLN A 178 -11.40 -26.66 -5.53
C GLN A 178 -9.92 -26.74 -5.14
N GLN A 179 -9.50 -25.88 -4.23
CA GLN A 179 -8.09 -25.66 -3.84
C GLN A 179 -7.19 -25.41 -5.06
N GLN A 180 -7.67 -24.61 -5.99
CA GLN A 180 -6.99 -24.32 -7.26
C GLN A 180 -7.07 -22.85 -7.63
N TRP A 181 -5.99 -22.35 -8.24
CA TRP A 181 -5.94 -21.05 -8.88
C TRP A 181 -6.55 -21.09 -10.27
N GLN A 182 -7.27 -20.06 -10.61
CA GLN A 182 -7.88 -19.85 -11.92
C GLN A 182 -7.57 -18.44 -12.41
N ARG A 183 -7.30 -18.29 -13.70
CA ARG A 183 -7.16 -16.99 -14.32
C ARG A 183 -8.53 -16.34 -14.45
N VAL A 184 -8.68 -15.12 -13.90
CA VAL A 184 -9.88 -14.29 -14.05
C VAL A 184 -9.71 -13.33 -15.21
N GLN A 185 -8.55 -12.61 -15.25
CA GLN A 185 -8.22 -11.68 -16.32
C GLN A 185 -6.78 -11.89 -16.77
N ASP A 186 -6.57 -12.18 -18.04
CA ASP A 186 -5.23 -12.28 -18.64
C ASP A 186 -4.60 -10.89 -18.80
N VAL A 187 -5.42 -9.92 -19.20
CA VAL A 187 -5.04 -8.52 -19.35
C VAL A 187 -6.23 -7.68 -18.90
N LEU A 188 -6.22 -7.22 -17.63
CA LEU A 188 -7.25 -6.32 -17.13
C LEU A 188 -7.00 -4.89 -17.60
N ILE A 189 -5.77 -4.44 -17.47
CA ILE A 189 -5.33 -3.13 -17.97
C ILE A 189 -4.17 -3.37 -18.94
N ASP A 190 -4.30 -2.81 -20.14
CA ASP A 190 -3.32 -2.93 -21.20
C ASP A 190 -2.53 -1.61 -21.33
N GLY A 191 -1.22 -1.68 -21.13
CA GLY A 191 -0.28 -0.60 -21.38
C GLY A 191 0.01 -0.34 -22.85
N GLU A 192 -0.62 -1.10 -23.77
CA GLU A 192 -0.48 -0.97 -25.24
C GLU A 192 0.97 -1.12 -25.72
N GLY A 193 1.83 -1.83 -24.94
CA GLY A 193 3.26 -1.96 -25.19
C GLY A 193 4.05 -0.66 -25.10
N ARG A 194 3.48 0.41 -24.55
CA ARG A 194 4.05 1.77 -24.50
C ARG A 194 4.16 2.34 -23.09
N ARG A 195 3.32 1.89 -22.17
CA ARG A 195 3.20 2.41 -20.81
C ARG A 195 2.91 1.32 -19.81
N ASN A 196 2.92 1.67 -18.53
CA ASN A 196 2.42 0.85 -17.45
C ASN A 196 1.26 1.51 -16.72
N ALA A 197 0.31 0.70 -16.27
CA ALA A 197 -0.50 1.02 -15.13
C ALA A 197 0.24 0.62 -13.84
N TYR A 198 0.24 1.51 -12.84
CA TYR A 198 0.72 1.21 -11.50
C TYR A 198 -0.49 1.17 -10.56
N PRO A 199 -1.05 -0.02 -10.32
CA PRO A 199 -2.31 -0.18 -9.62
C PRO A 199 -2.15 -0.26 -8.11
N GLN A 200 -3.24 0.01 -7.42
CA GLN A 200 -3.56 -0.41 -6.06
C GLN A 200 -5.00 -0.91 -6.02
N MET A 201 -5.24 -1.96 -5.25
CA MET A 201 -6.54 -2.61 -5.15
C MET A 201 -7.05 -2.60 -3.71
N TYR A 202 -8.35 -2.54 -3.55
CA TYR A 202 -9.04 -2.75 -2.28
C TYR A 202 -10.29 -3.58 -2.51
N VAL A 203 -10.51 -4.57 -1.65
CA VAL A 203 -11.75 -5.38 -1.65
C VAL A 203 -12.58 -4.94 -0.46
N ASP A 204 -13.78 -4.43 -0.71
CA ASP A 204 -14.69 -3.95 0.34
C ASP A 204 -15.41 -5.09 1.07
N SER A 205 -16.22 -4.76 2.08
CA SER A 205 -16.96 -5.74 2.88
C SER A 205 -18.05 -6.50 2.11
N ASN A 206 -18.38 -6.08 0.91
CA ASN A 206 -19.37 -6.71 0.02
C ASN A 206 -18.71 -7.48 -1.14
N ASP A 207 -17.39 -7.72 -1.06
CA ASP A 207 -16.56 -8.29 -2.12
C ASP A 207 -16.49 -7.43 -3.41
N GLY A 208 -16.88 -6.17 -3.32
CA GLY A 208 -16.66 -5.19 -4.38
C GLY A 208 -15.17 -4.88 -4.49
N ILE A 209 -14.63 -4.93 -5.71
CA ILE A 209 -13.22 -4.67 -5.97
C ILE A 209 -13.08 -3.25 -6.49
N HIS A 210 -12.35 -2.42 -5.75
CA HIS A 210 -11.95 -1.09 -6.15
C HIS A 210 -10.51 -1.14 -6.67
N LEU A 211 -10.28 -0.61 -7.86
CA LEU A 211 -8.97 -0.54 -8.50
C LEU A 211 -8.69 0.89 -8.93
N SER A 212 -7.58 1.45 -8.49
CA SER A 212 -7.07 2.71 -9.01
C SER A 212 -5.66 2.54 -9.53
N TRP A 213 -5.24 3.38 -10.46
CA TRP A 213 -3.89 3.34 -11.01
C TRP A 213 -3.43 4.69 -11.54
N VAL A 214 -2.12 4.83 -11.57
CA VAL A 214 -1.40 5.90 -12.25
C VAL A 214 -0.85 5.34 -13.56
N TRP A 215 -0.95 6.09 -14.66
CA TRP A 215 -0.23 5.78 -15.88
C TRP A 215 1.21 6.28 -15.82
N ARG A 216 2.12 5.52 -16.42
CA ARG A 216 3.54 5.88 -16.55
C ARG A 216 4.02 5.55 -17.96
N GLU A 217 4.52 6.58 -18.67
CA GLU A 217 4.82 6.47 -20.10
C GLU A 217 6.22 5.90 -20.40
N THR A 218 7.16 6.01 -19.44
CA THR A 218 8.53 5.49 -19.60
C THR A 218 9.03 4.87 -18.30
N TRP A 219 10.28 4.47 -18.25
CA TRP A 219 10.95 4.03 -17.01
C TRP A 219 11.13 5.16 -15.98
N ASP A 220 11.08 6.43 -16.41
CA ASP A 220 11.26 7.59 -15.55
C ASP A 220 9.98 7.93 -14.79
N VAL A 221 10.07 8.06 -13.46
CA VAL A 221 8.94 8.37 -12.57
C VAL A 221 8.30 9.73 -12.87
N SER A 222 9.05 10.68 -13.44
CA SER A 222 8.53 11.99 -13.87
C SER A 222 7.43 11.89 -14.94
N THR A 223 7.35 10.76 -15.64
CA THR A 223 6.32 10.49 -16.65
C THR A 223 5.03 9.89 -16.06
N ASN A 224 4.92 9.80 -14.74
CA ASN A 224 3.65 9.47 -14.08
C ASN A 224 2.60 10.56 -14.36
N HIS A 225 1.37 10.14 -14.63
CA HIS A 225 0.27 11.08 -14.85
C HIS A 225 -1.08 10.45 -14.56
N ASP A 226 -2.04 11.27 -14.26
CA ASP A 226 -3.44 10.92 -14.04
C ASP A 226 -3.67 9.87 -12.93
N MET A 227 -4.81 9.93 -12.28
CA MET A 227 -5.32 8.89 -11.40
C MET A 227 -6.60 8.33 -12.02
N CYS A 228 -6.59 7.03 -12.30
CA CYS A 228 -7.68 6.33 -12.93
C CYS A 228 -8.39 5.39 -11.94
N TYR A 229 -9.59 4.92 -12.33
CA TYR A 229 -10.42 4.07 -11.48
C TYR A 229 -11.24 3.06 -12.26
N ALA A 230 -11.49 1.91 -11.65
CA ALA A 230 -12.44 0.90 -12.09
C ALA A 230 -13.01 0.15 -10.87
N TYR A 231 -14.24 -0.34 -10.99
CA TYR A 231 -14.93 -1.12 -9.97
C TYR A 231 -15.42 -2.44 -10.53
N SER A 232 -15.31 -3.53 -9.76
CA SER A 232 -15.90 -4.83 -10.09
C SER A 232 -16.86 -5.26 -9.00
N PRO A 233 -18.14 -5.51 -9.34
CA PRO A 233 -19.13 -6.00 -8.37
C PRO A 233 -19.14 -7.54 -8.23
N ASP A 234 -18.34 -8.27 -9.02
CA ASP A 234 -18.44 -9.72 -9.21
C ASP A 234 -17.09 -10.45 -9.15
N ALA A 235 -16.25 -10.04 -8.19
CA ALA A 235 -14.94 -10.62 -7.91
C ALA A 235 -13.98 -10.61 -9.13
N GLY A 236 -14.01 -9.54 -9.93
CA GLY A 236 -13.08 -9.29 -11.03
C GLY A 236 -13.50 -9.83 -12.37
N VAL A 237 -14.70 -10.41 -12.50
CA VAL A 237 -15.21 -10.97 -13.75
C VAL A 237 -15.62 -9.87 -14.74
N SER A 238 -16.37 -8.88 -14.26
CA SER A 238 -16.71 -7.68 -15.05
C SER A 238 -16.27 -6.41 -14.32
N TRP A 239 -16.06 -5.34 -15.07
CA TRP A 239 -15.56 -4.06 -14.56
C TRP A 239 -16.40 -2.92 -15.11
N GLN A 240 -16.57 -1.88 -14.29
CA GLN A 240 -17.39 -0.72 -14.61
C GLN A 240 -16.79 0.58 -14.04
N ARG A 241 -17.26 1.71 -14.56
CA ARG A 241 -16.99 3.05 -14.07
C ARG A 241 -17.92 3.40 -12.90
N THR A 242 -17.71 4.56 -12.30
CA THR A 242 -18.56 5.08 -11.20
C THR A 242 -19.99 5.41 -11.63
N ASP A 243 -20.27 5.52 -12.93
CA ASP A 243 -21.61 5.71 -13.51
C ASP A 243 -22.28 4.40 -13.94
N ASP A 244 -21.76 3.25 -13.49
CA ASP A 244 -22.19 1.88 -13.84
C ASP A 244 -21.97 1.49 -15.31
N THR A 245 -21.32 2.34 -16.11
CA THR A 245 -20.95 1.98 -17.49
C THR A 245 -19.89 0.89 -17.49
N ARG A 246 -20.17 -0.25 -18.11
CA ARG A 246 -19.23 -1.38 -18.22
C ARG A 246 -18.05 -1.03 -19.12
N TYR A 247 -16.90 -1.56 -18.73
CA TYR A 247 -15.72 -1.57 -19.59
C TYR A 247 -15.76 -2.73 -20.57
N ASP A 248 -15.40 -2.45 -21.83
CA ASP A 248 -14.91 -3.47 -22.76
C ASP A 248 -13.43 -3.71 -22.41
N LEU A 249 -13.10 -4.91 -21.94
CA LEU A 249 -11.74 -5.26 -21.51
C LEU A 249 -10.84 -5.61 -22.71
N PRO A 250 -9.53 -5.31 -22.63
CA PRO A 250 -8.82 -4.65 -21.54
C PRO A 250 -9.08 -3.14 -21.44
N ILE A 251 -8.89 -2.59 -20.25
CA ILE A 251 -8.91 -1.13 -20.05
C ILE A 251 -7.62 -0.53 -20.62
N THR A 252 -7.75 0.52 -21.41
CA THR A 252 -6.62 1.23 -22.03
C THR A 252 -6.60 2.70 -21.58
N LEU A 253 -5.57 3.46 -21.98
CA LEU A 253 -5.53 4.89 -21.72
C LEU A 253 -6.78 5.63 -22.24
N SER A 254 -7.28 5.24 -23.42
CA SER A 254 -8.43 5.90 -24.05
C SER A 254 -9.78 5.54 -23.44
N THR A 255 -9.87 4.40 -22.75
CA THR A 255 -11.13 3.89 -22.17
C THR A 255 -11.21 4.06 -20.66
N ALA A 256 -10.10 4.36 -19.97
CA ALA A 256 -10.06 4.54 -18.53
C ALA A 256 -10.98 5.68 -18.04
N GLU A 257 -11.61 5.48 -16.88
CA GLU A 257 -12.20 6.57 -16.11
C GLU A 257 -11.10 7.31 -15.36
N TYR A 258 -11.14 8.63 -15.38
CA TYR A 258 -10.18 9.48 -14.70
C TYR A 258 -10.79 10.05 -13.42
N ALA A 259 -10.35 9.55 -12.29
CA ALA A 259 -10.72 10.10 -10.99
C ALA A 259 -10.12 11.50 -10.76
N CYS A 260 -8.90 11.72 -11.27
CA CYS A 260 -8.24 13.02 -11.26
C CYS A 260 -7.27 13.15 -12.45
N ARG A 261 -7.32 14.28 -13.15
CA ARG A 261 -6.35 14.59 -14.21
C ARG A 261 -5.13 15.28 -13.60
N ILE A 262 -3.97 14.64 -13.76
CA ILE A 262 -2.69 15.09 -13.21
C ILE A 262 -1.66 15.05 -14.32
N PRO A 263 -0.99 16.19 -14.66
CA PRO A 263 -0.02 16.20 -15.73
C PRO A 263 1.26 15.43 -15.38
N GLN A 264 2.03 15.05 -16.39
CA GLN A 264 3.40 14.61 -16.19
C GLN A 264 4.24 15.73 -15.57
N GLU A 265 5.42 15.39 -15.03
CA GLU A 265 6.36 16.34 -14.41
C GLU A 265 5.77 17.09 -13.19
N SER A 266 4.76 16.50 -12.53
CA SER A 266 4.13 17.05 -11.33
C SER A 266 4.54 16.33 -10.04
N ASP A 267 5.63 15.58 -10.05
CA ASP A 267 6.10 14.78 -8.91
C ASP A 267 5.05 13.77 -8.39
N LEU A 268 4.15 13.33 -9.27
CA LEU A 268 3.16 12.32 -8.94
C LEU A 268 3.83 10.97 -8.66
N MET A 269 3.61 10.44 -7.47
CA MET A 269 4.10 9.09 -7.11
C MET A 269 3.10 8.02 -7.54
N ASN A 270 3.63 6.90 -8.01
CA ASN A 270 2.87 5.69 -8.34
C ASN A 270 2.80 4.72 -7.18
N GLN A 271 1.79 3.86 -7.20
CA GLN A 271 1.47 2.85 -6.19
C GLN A 271 1.44 3.45 -4.79
N THR A 272 0.34 4.07 -4.47
CA THR A 272 0.08 4.63 -3.16
C THR A 272 -0.93 3.76 -2.43
N SER A 273 -2.11 4.26 -2.14
CA SER A 273 -3.14 3.44 -1.50
C SER A 273 -4.54 3.85 -1.89
N MET A 274 -5.45 2.92 -1.73
CA MET A 274 -6.87 3.19 -1.81
C MET A 274 -7.63 2.37 -0.77
N THR A 275 -8.85 2.81 -0.47
CA THR A 275 -9.85 2.12 0.35
C THR A 275 -11.25 2.53 -0.10
N ALA A 276 -12.27 1.98 0.54
CA ALA A 276 -13.65 2.42 0.37
C ALA A 276 -14.32 2.61 1.73
N ASP A 277 -15.35 3.47 1.80
CA ASP A 277 -16.21 3.57 2.97
C ASP A 277 -17.26 2.42 3.00
N ALA A 278 -18.04 2.36 4.07
CA ALA A 278 -19.07 1.35 4.26
C ALA A 278 -20.20 1.39 3.19
N SER A 279 -20.28 2.47 2.41
CA SER A 279 -21.22 2.64 1.28
C SER A 279 -20.61 2.22 -0.05
N GLY A 280 -19.34 1.80 -0.07
CA GLY A 280 -18.60 1.45 -1.29
C GLY A 280 -18.07 2.67 -2.06
N HIS A 281 -18.01 3.85 -1.46
CA HIS A 281 -17.39 5.00 -2.09
C HIS A 281 -15.86 4.91 -2.00
N PRO A 282 -15.12 5.04 -3.11
CA PRO A 282 -13.66 4.91 -3.11
C PRO A 282 -12.96 6.18 -2.62
N TYR A 283 -11.82 5.96 -1.94
CA TYR A 283 -10.87 6.96 -1.46
C TYR A 283 -9.47 6.57 -1.95
N ILE A 284 -8.74 7.49 -2.55
CA ILE A 284 -7.41 7.28 -3.12
C ILE A 284 -6.47 8.32 -2.52
N ALA A 285 -5.33 7.87 -2.00
CA ALA A 285 -4.28 8.72 -1.47
C ALA A 285 -3.07 8.74 -2.39
N SER A 286 -2.48 9.90 -2.57
CA SER A 286 -1.21 10.08 -3.27
C SER A 286 -0.57 11.41 -2.89
N TYR A 287 0.47 11.84 -3.60
CA TYR A 287 1.00 13.18 -3.52
C TYR A 287 1.48 13.65 -4.90
N TRP A 288 1.37 14.94 -5.13
CA TRP A 288 1.90 15.61 -6.31
C TRP A 288 1.98 17.13 -6.11
N THR A 289 2.70 17.79 -6.99
CA THR A 289 2.82 19.25 -7.08
C THR A 289 1.70 19.81 -7.96
N SER A 290 0.92 20.75 -7.46
CA SER A 290 -0.19 21.37 -8.20
C SER A 290 -0.14 22.88 -8.22
N ASP A 291 0.82 23.51 -7.56
CA ASP A 291 0.94 24.97 -7.49
C ASP A 291 2.36 25.46 -7.83
N GLU A 292 2.48 26.77 -8.04
CA GLU A 292 3.72 27.45 -8.43
C GLU A 292 4.85 27.37 -7.37
N ARG A 293 4.55 26.91 -6.15
CA ARG A 293 5.54 26.78 -5.09
C ARG A 293 6.48 25.59 -5.28
N GLY A 294 6.11 24.64 -6.14
CA GLY A 294 6.92 23.45 -6.41
C GLY A 294 7.09 22.53 -5.21
N ILE A 295 6.10 22.49 -4.31
CA ILE A 295 6.11 21.64 -3.12
C ILE A 295 5.06 20.55 -3.29
N PRO A 296 5.46 19.27 -3.44
CA PRO A 296 4.50 18.18 -3.47
C PRO A 296 3.67 18.16 -2.18
N GLN A 297 2.36 17.99 -2.31
CA GLN A 297 1.43 17.95 -1.19
C GLN A 297 0.74 16.60 -1.15
N TYR A 298 0.44 16.08 0.04
CA TYR A 298 -0.46 14.95 0.20
C TYR A 298 -1.87 15.32 -0.29
N ARG A 299 -2.47 14.39 -1.04
CA ARG A 299 -3.77 14.56 -1.68
C ARG A 299 -4.68 13.39 -1.37
N LEU A 300 -5.94 13.70 -1.19
CA LEU A 300 -7.02 12.74 -1.11
C LEU A 300 -7.96 12.97 -2.28
N ILE A 301 -8.23 11.92 -3.07
CA ILE A 301 -9.25 11.87 -4.11
C ILE A 301 -10.35 10.94 -3.61
N TRP A 302 -11.61 11.34 -3.70
CA TRP A 302 -12.73 10.48 -3.30
C TRP A 302 -13.96 10.71 -4.16
N HIS A 303 -14.77 9.67 -4.29
CA HIS A 303 -16.07 9.77 -4.95
C HIS A 303 -17.17 9.89 -3.89
N ASP A 304 -18.06 10.86 -4.00
CA ASP A 304 -19.12 11.14 -3.02
C ASP A 304 -20.48 10.51 -3.37
N GLY A 305 -20.47 9.52 -4.28
CA GLY A 305 -21.67 8.91 -4.86
C GLY A 305 -22.23 9.68 -6.07
N ARG A 306 -21.65 10.85 -6.41
CA ARG A 306 -22.09 11.68 -7.54
C ARG A 306 -20.94 12.12 -8.43
N LYS A 307 -19.81 12.49 -7.83
CA LYS A 307 -18.63 12.98 -8.56
C LYS A 307 -17.36 12.71 -7.79
N TRP A 308 -16.26 12.76 -8.50
CA TRP A 308 -14.93 12.80 -7.93
C TRP A 308 -14.64 14.17 -7.30
N ASN A 309 -14.03 14.16 -6.15
CA ASN A 309 -13.57 15.29 -5.38
C ASN A 309 -12.09 15.14 -5.06
N GLU A 310 -11.41 16.23 -4.79
CA GLU A 310 -10.00 16.26 -4.40
C GLU A 310 -9.79 17.29 -3.29
N SER A 311 -8.86 16.99 -2.36
CA SER A 311 -8.40 17.96 -1.36
C SER A 311 -6.95 17.73 -1.00
N THR A 312 -6.29 18.80 -0.51
CA THR A 312 -4.99 18.71 0.13
C THR A 312 -5.13 18.17 1.55
N VAL A 313 -4.25 17.24 1.93
CA VAL A 313 -4.21 16.64 3.26
C VAL A 313 -3.04 17.21 4.05
N GLY A 314 -3.34 17.93 5.13
CA GLY A 314 -2.31 18.64 5.89
C GLY A 314 -1.63 19.73 5.06
N ARG A 315 -0.39 20.06 5.42
CA ARG A 315 0.42 21.03 4.70
C ARG A 315 1.90 20.72 4.85
N LEU A 316 2.56 20.44 3.73
CA LEU A 316 3.99 20.19 3.65
C LEU A 316 4.73 21.47 3.25
N SER A 317 5.97 21.61 3.72
CA SER A 317 6.79 22.80 3.51
C SER A 317 8.10 22.53 2.77
N GLN A 318 8.51 21.26 2.65
CA GLN A 318 9.79 20.90 2.02
C GLN A 318 9.60 20.58 0.54
N PRO A 319 10.30 21.28 -0.38
CA PRO A 319 10.28 20.95 -1.78
C PRO A 319 11.15 19.72 -2.05
N PHE A 320 10.72 18.89 -2.97
CA PHE A 320 11.53 17.83 -3.58
C PHE A 320 11.00 17.55 -4.99
N SER A 321 11.74 16.79 -5.76
CA SER A 321 11.39 16.46 -7.14
C SER A 321 11.63 14.98 -7.40
N LEU A 322 10.79 14.38 -8.23
CA LEU A 322 10.86 12.99 -8.64
C LEU A 322 11.36 12.88 -10.09
N ALA A 323 12.42 12.11 -10.28
CA ALA A 323 12.94 11.77 -11.60
C ALA A 323 13.71 10.44 -11.56
N GLY A 324 13.88 9.80 -12.71
CA GLY A 324 14.61 8.56 -12.83
C GLY A 324 13.81 7.31 -12.44
N GLY A 325 14.48 6.20 -12.28
CA GLY A 325 13.90 4.89 -11.94
C GLY A 325 14.36 4.35 -10.59
N GLY A 326 13.94 3.12 -10.26
CA GLY A 326 14.22 2.45 -9.00
C GLY A 326 13.46 3.04 -7.81
N THR A 327 13.73 2.50 -6.62
CA THR A 327 13.12 3.00 -5.37
C THR A 327 13.68 4.36 -5.01
N LYS A 328 12.82 5.37 -4.91
CA LYS A 328 13.22 6.75 -4.67
C LYS A 328 13.33 7.04 -3.17
N LYS A 329 14.42 7.73 -2.79
CA LYS A 329 14.55 8.32 -1.46
C LYS A 329 14.02 9.75 -1.49
N VAL A 330 12.90 9.98 -0.83
CA VAL A 330 12.22 11.28 -0.76
C VAL A 330 11.85 11.64 0.68
N PRO A 331 11.68 12.94 1.02
CA PRO A 331 11.48 13.37 2.40
C PRO A 331 10.14 12.95 3.00
N ILE A 332 9.23 12.37 2.21
CA ILE A 332 7.91 11.91 2.65
C ILE A 332 7.66 10.47 2.18
N ALA A 333 6.91 9.69 2.96
CA ALA A 333 6.46 8.36 2.54
C ALA A 333 5.30 8.45 1.54
N ARG A 334 5.11 7.42 0.73
CA ARG A 334 3.82 7.15 0.10
C ARG A 334 2.80 6.88 1.20
N PRO A 335 1.58 7.44 1.09
CA PRO A 335 0.59 7.34 2.16
C PRO A 335 -0.18 6.03 2.15
N GLN A 336 -0.84 5.74 3.28
CA GLN A 336 -1.85 4.68 3.41
C GLN A 336 -3.14 5.25 4.02
N LEU A 337 -4.29 4.72 3.60
CA LEU A 337 -5.60 5.15 4.05
C LEU A 337 -6.29 4.12 4.94
N ALA A 338 -7.01 4.62 5.94
CA ALA A 338 -8.09 3.89 6.59
C ALA A 338 -9.31 4.79 6.73
N VAL A 339 -10.48 4.27 6.35
CA VAL A 339 -11.79 4.92 6.55
C VAL A 339 -12.55 4.10 7.57
N THR A 340 -12.93 4.74 8.67
CA THR A 340 -13.65 4.14 9.78
C THR A 340 -14.87 4.97 10.14
N ASN A 341 -15.65 4.54 11.12
CA ASN A 341 -16.77 5.33 11.66
C ASN A 341 -16.32 6.65 12.31
N ASP A 342 -15.05 6.74 12.75
CA ASP A 342 -14.49 7.94 13.36
C ASP A 342 -13.93 8.94 12.34
N GLY A 343 -13.86 8.55 11.07
CA GLY A 343 -13.40 9.42 9.99
C GLY A 343 -12.32 8.78 9.11
N VAL A 344 -11.55 9.64 8.46
CA VAL A 344 -10.49 9.27 7.54
C VAL A 344 -9.14 9.46 8.22
N TYR A 345 -8.34 8.42 8.24
CA TYR A 345 -6.95 8.41 8.67
C TYR A 345 -6.06 8.31 7.43
N TYR A 346 -5.10 9.22 7.35
CA TYR A 346 -4.12 9.31 6.27
C TYR A 346 -2.73 9.10 6.88
N PHE A 347 -2.22 7.86 6.87
CA PHE A 347 -0.95 7.47 7.48
C PHE A 347 0.23 7.84 6.60
N PHE A 348 1.30 8.32 7.21
CA PHE A 348 2.50 8.73 6.50
C PHE A 348 3.73 8.81 7.43
N ARG A 349 4.87 9.05 6.82
CA ARG A 349 6.10 9.53 7.42
C ARG A 349 6.57 10.76 6.66
N ALA A 350 7.05 11.78 7.35
CA ALA A 350 7.69 12.93 6.73
C ALA A 350 8.84 13.45 7.61
N GLU A 351 9.95 13.87 6.98
CA GLU A 351 11.13 14.39 7.68
C GLU A 351 10.80 15.63 8.50
N GLU A 352 9.96 16.52 7.98
CA GLU A 352 9.54 17.75 8.68
C GLU A 352 8.71 17.47 9.95
N PHE A 353 8.19 16.24 10.12
CA PHE A 353 7.54 15.76 11.35
C PHE A 353 8.39 14.74 12.10
N GLY A 354 9.73 14.79 11.92
CA GLY A 354 10.70 13.95 12.63
C GLY A 354 10.77 12.50 12.18
N SER A 355 10.34 12.20 10.95
CA SER A 355 10.32 10.84 10.37
C SER A 355 9.62 9.80 11.26
N LYS A 356 8.62 10.21 12.03
CA LYS A 356 7.81 9.34 12.88
C LYS A 356 6.68 8.69 12.09
N VAL A 357 6.13 7.59 12.62
CA VAL A 357 4.81 7.13 12.18
C VAL A 357 3.79 8.19 12.57
N SER A 358 3.15 8.77 11.58
CA SER A 358 2.20 9.87 11.77
C SER A 358 0.93 9.64 10.97
N ALA A 359 -0.14 10.30 11.35
CA ALA A 359 -1.36 10.35 10.56
C ALA A 359 -1.96 11.76 10.55
N PHE A 360 -2.55 12.14 9.43
CA PHE A 360 -3.56 13.18 9.43
C PHE A 360 -4.93 12.52 9.59
N HIS A 361 -5.75 13.07 10.47
CA HIS A 361 -7.09 12.57 10.75
C HIS A 361 -8.14 13.67 10.54
N THR A 362 -9.27 13.30 9.94
CA THR A 362 -10.45 14.18 9.88
C THR A 362 -11.72 13.36 10.05
N ARG A 363 -12.65 13.87 10.86
CA ARG A 363 -14.00 13.31 10.99
C ARG A 363 -14.95 13.74 9.87
N LYS A 364 -14.58 14.79 9.15
CA LYS A 364 -15.45 15.38 8.14
C LYS A 364 -14.63 16.01 7.01
N LEU A 365 -14.62 15.40 5.86
CA LEU A 365 -13.87 15.85 4.67
C LEU A 365 -14.22 17.28 4.25
N THR A 366 -15.48 17.71 4.39
CA THR A 366 -15.93 19.04 4.02
C THR A 366 -15.40 20.15 4.94
N SER A 367 -14.74 19.82 6.04
CA SER A 367 -14.18 20.81 6.97
C SER A 367 -12.80 21.32 6.58
N GLU A 368 -12.11 20.66 5.65
CA GLU A 368 -10.70 20.90 5.27
C GLU A 368 -9.74 20.95 6.47
N LYS A 369 -10.18 20.45 7.64
CA LYS A 369 -9.40 20.43 8.86
C LYS A 369 -8.86 19.02 9.09
N TRP A 370 -7.54 18.93 9.12
CA TRP A 370 -6.81 17.71 9.43
C TRP A 370 -6.07 17.90 10.74
N GLU A 371 -6.23 16.96 11.66
CA GLU A 371 -5.48 16.86 12.90
C GLU A 371 -4.25 16.00 12.70
N LEU A 372 -3.08 16.48 13.14
CA LEU A 372 -1.86 15.70 13.10
C LEU A 372 -1.78 14.81 14.34
N LEU A 373 -1.67 13.50 14.12
CA LEU A 373 -1.45 12.48 15.13
C LEU A 373 -0.01 11.96 15.02
N GLU A 374 0.75 12.00 16.11
CA GLU A 374 2.06 11.34 16.23
C GLU A 374 1.87 9.98 16.90
N LEU A 375 2.14 8.89 16.17
CA LEU A 375 1.89 7.52 16.62
C LEU A 375 3.11 6.87 17.29
N THR A 376 4.34 7.33 16.94
CA THR A 376 5.57 6.92 17.60
C THR A 376 6.29 8.11 18.22
N ASP A 377 7.14 7.85 19.22
CA ASP A 377 8.07 8.81 19.80
C ASP A 377 9.50 8.65 19.27
N PHE A 378 9.69 7.72 18.33
CA PHE A 378 10.96 7.43 17.66
C PHE A 378 10.79 7.53 16.13
N PRO A 379 11.87 7.83 15.40
CA PRO A 379 11.86 7.87 13.94
C PRO A 379 11.84 6.46 13.34
N VAL A 380 11.26 6.33 12.15
CA VAL A 380 11.16 5.07 11.40
C VAL A 380 11.92 5.10 10.06
N GLY A 381 12.81 6.08 9.89
CA GLY A 381 13.65 6.21 8.69
C GLY A 381 12.83 6.40 7.42
N GLU A 382 13.04 5.53 6.44
CA GLU A 382 12.36 5.56 5.14
C GLU A 382 11.10 4.65 5.10
N TRP A 383 10.57 4.27 6.25
CA TRP A 383 9.35 3.48 6.36
C TRP A 383 8.18 4.08 5.58
N GLU A 384 7.39 3.22 4.96
CA GLU A 384 6.11 3.53 4.36
C GLU A 384 5.01 2.69 5.03
N PRO A 385 3.81 3.26 5.22
CA PRO A 385 2.74 2.56 5.93
C PRO A 385 2.17 1.39 5.13
N SER A 386 2.01 0.24 5.80
CA SER A 386 1.15 -0.84 5.34
C SER A 386 0.27 -1.31 6.50
N LEU A 387 -0.98 -1.66 6.22
CA LEU A 387 -1.97 -2.02 7.22
C LEU A 387 -2.61 -3.39 6.96
N ASP A 388 -3.21 -3.95 8.01
CA ASP A 388 -4.07 -5.12 7.92
C ASP A 388 -5.44 -4.71 7.37
N SER A 389 -5.63 -4.86 6.05
CA SER A 389 -6.89 -4.52 5.40
C SER A 389 -8.05 -5.42 5.83
N GLU A 390 -7.76 -6.67 6.25
CA GLU A 390 -8.79 -7.60 6.71
C GLU A 390 -9.33 -7.18 8.10
N ALA A 391 -8.45 -6.76 9.03
CA ALA A 391 -8.87 -6.20 10.31
C ALA A 391 -9.66 -4.90 10.13
N LEU A 392 -9.20 -4.03 9.23
CA LEU A 392 -9.91 -2.79 8.91
C LEU A 392 -11.30 -3.06 8.36
N LYS A 393 -11.41 -3.94 7.37
CA LYS A 393 -12.67 -4.32 6.72
C LYS A 393 -13.67 -4.97 7.67
N ARG A 394 -13.19 -5.88 8.51
CA ARG A 394 -14.04 -6.70 9.41
C ARG A 394 -14.43 -5.97 10.70
N GLU A 395 -13.51 -5.21 11.29
CA GLU A 395 -13.63 -4.68 12.64
C GLU A 395 -13.44 -3.17 12.75
N SER A 396 -13.16 -2.47 11.63
CA SER A 396 -12.68 -1.09 11.63
C SER A 396 -11.43 -0.89 12.49
N LYS A 397 -10.65 -1.95 12.69
CA LYS A 397 -9.44 -1.95 13.48
C LYS A 397 -8.24 -1.56 12.62
N ILE A 398 -7.46 -0.61 13.09
CA ILE A 398 -6.25 -0.15 12.39
C ILE A 398 -5.04 -0.85 13.01
N THR A 399 -4.37 -1.65 12.19
CA THR A 399 -3.14 -2.36 12.55
C THR A 399 -2.08 -2.07 11.51
N LEU A 400 -0.91 -1.55 11.91
CA LEU A 400 0.20 -1.20 11.03
C LEU A 400 1.40 -2.12 11.28
N PHE A 401 2.13 -2.42 10.21
CA PHE A 401 3.48 -2.97 10.27
C PHE A 401 4.48 -1.82 10.40
N VAL A 402 5.34 -1.87 11.41
CA VAL A 402 6.28 -0.78 11.73
C VAL A 402 7.69 -1.32 11.90
N GLN A 403 8.63 -0.74 11.16
CA GLN A 403 10.06 -1.00 11.30
C GLN A 403 10.84 0.26 10.90
N ASN A 404 11.88 0.62 11.64
CA ASN A 404 12.83 1.60 11.13
C ASN A 404 13.61 0.97 9.98
N ALA A 405 13.62 1.61 8.82
CA ALA A 405 14.31 1.13 7.64
C ALA A 405 15.07 2.28 6.96
N GLY A 406 16.20 1.97 6.37
CA GLY A 406 16.92 2.87 5.49
C GLY A 406 16.60 2.57 4.03
N GLN A 407 16.93 3.50 3.15
CA GLN A 407 16.88 3.33 1.69
C GLN A 407 17.89 4.27 1.07
N GLY A 408 18.69 3.77 0.12
CA GLY A 408 19.44 4.61 -0.81
C GLY A 408 18.58 4.96 -2.03
N ASP A 409 18.93 6.02 -2.74
CA ASP A 409 18.22 6.37 -3.98
C ASP A 409 18.56 5.35 -5.08
N GLY A 410 17.54 4.83 -5.78
CA GLY A 410 17.70 3.89 -6.90
C GLY A 410 18.30 2.54 -6.52
N GLU A 411 17.68 1.78 -5.65
CA GLU A 411 18.09 0.43 -5.20
C GLU A 411 19.48 0.39 -4.51
N GLN A 412 19.93 1.49 -3.94
CA GLN A 412 21.17 1.50 -3.16
C GLN A 412 20.89 1.07 -1.71
N LEU A 413 21.82 0.28 -1.16
CA LEU A 413 21.80 -0.07 0.25
C LEU A 413 22.16 1.15 1.11
N SER A 414 21.48 1.28 2.23
CA SER A 414 21.84 2.21 3.30
C SER A 414 22.71 1.52 4.36
N ASP A 415 23.33 2.32 5.24
CA ASP A 415 24.09 1.81 6.39
C ASP A 415 23.18 1.42 7.59
N CYS A 416 21.86 1.28 7.38
CA CYS A 416 20.94 0.93 8.45
C CYS A 416 21.13 -0.54 8.86
N PRO A 417 21.53 -0.83 10.10
CA PRO A 417 21.65 -2.21 10.58
C PRO A 417 20.25 -2.82 10.75
N PRO A 418 20.15 -4.16 10.95
CA PRO A 418 18.89 -4.81 11.24
C PRO A 418 18.13 -4.14 12.38
N GLN A 419 16.82 -4.00 12.24
CA GLN A 419 15.96 -3.24 13.16
C GLN A 419 14.81 -4.10 13.69
N ASN A 420 14.31 -3.74 14.87
CA ASN A 420 13.13 -4.38 15.42
C ASN A 420 11.91 -4.17 14.51
N VAL A 421 11.15 -5.25 14.33
CA VAL A 421 9.87 -5.27 13.64
C VAL A 421 8.74 -5.27 14.67
N TYR A 422 7.76 -4.42 14.45
CA TYR A 422 6.63 -4.23 15.36
C TYR A 422 5.30 -4.32 14.61
N ILE A 423 4.28 -4.77 15.33
CA ILE A 423 2.88 -4.59 14.96
C ILE A 423 2.29 -3.53 15.89
N MET A 424 1.70 -2.50 15.29
CA MET A 424 1.07 -1.38 15.99
C MET A 424 -0.44 -1.45 15.83
N ASP A 425 -1.17 -1.55 16.93
CA ASP A 425 -2.62 -1.40 16.95
C ASP A 425 -2.97 0.01 17.45
N ILE A 426 -3.85 0.72 16.74
CA ILE A 426 -4.37 2.03 17.08
C ILE A 426 -5.80 1.85 17.64
N ARG A 427 -6.08 2.44 18.80
CA ARG A 427 -7.36 2.34 19.52
C ARG A 427 -8.16 3.62 19.45
#